data_e79da662d148c0e1a230cc22a9368aea
#
_entry.id   e79da662d148c0e1a230cc22a9368aea
#
_cell.length_a   1.000
_cell.length_b   1.000
_cell.length_c   1.000
_cell.angle_alpha   90.00
_cell.angle_beta   90.00
_cell.angle_gamma   90.00
#
_symmetry.space_group_name_H-M   'P 1'
#
loop_
_entity.id
_entity.type
_entity.pdbx_description
1 polymer ?
#
loop_
_entity_poly.entity_id
_entity_poly.type
_entity_poly.pdbx_seq_one_letter_code
_entity_poly.pdbx_strand_id
1 'polypeptide(L)'
;MFCQKCGAPVQEESQFCGHCGAPATAQPNPAYAQAAPQSELGTTSGKALGSLITGIFGLVLFPAAIVAIVLGHISRTEIRKRGGRLHGAGMALTGLVFGYIGVAFIPILIIAAIAIPNLLRARIAANEASAVGSLHDLNIAEISYASTYMKVGSAPALAALGGSKCAPPDESSACLIDAQLASGQKSGYRFELRNRIHSQTGMESDKYQIVAYPLVRNQSGVRAFCSDETGVIKVDAKGLPDDCLANGTPLQ
;
A
#
# COMPACT_ATOMS: atom_id res chain seq x y z
N MET A 1 22.76 -78.90 -19.46
CA MET A 1 22.41 -77.57 -19.04
C MET A 1 23.23 -77.17 -17.84
N PHE A 2 23.48 -75.86 -17.60
CA PHE A 2 24.15 -75.37 -16.40
C PHE A 2 23.17 -74.63 -15.53
N CYS A 3 23.25 -74.81 -14.21
CA CYS A 3 22.38 -74.07 -13.24
C CYS A 3 22.70 -72.60 -13.26
N GLN A 4 21.72 -71.72 -13.49
CA GLN A 4 21.89 -70.27 -13.50
C GLN A 4 22.26 -69.66 -12.12
N LYS A 5 22.04 -70.41 -11.03
CA LYS A 5 22.33 -69.90 -9.66
C LYS A 5 23.71 -70.27 -9.16
N CYS A 6 24.27 -71.45 -9.53
CA CYS A 6 25.54 -71.90 -9.03
C CYS A 6 26.54 -72.36 -10.09
N GLY A 7 26.20 -72.37 -11.41
CA GLY A 7 27.03 -72.72 -12.51
C GLY A 7 27.34 -74.25 -12.64
N ALA A 8 26.78 -75.07 -11.75
CA ALA A 8 27.01 -76.53 -11.80
C ALA A 8 26.23 -77.20 -12.97
N PRO A 9 26.78 -78.30 -13.61
CA PRO A 9 26.05 -78.96 -14.65
C PRO A 9 24.85 -79.72 -14.11
N VAL A 10 23.68 -79.52 -14.76
CA VAL A 10 22.41 -80.15 -14.42
C VAL A 10 21.98 -81.11 -15.53
N GLN A 11 21.57 -82.31 -15.16
CA GLN A 11 21.03 -83.29 -16.12
C GLN A 11 19.71 -82.78 -16.72
N GLU A 12 19.49 -83.08 -18.01
CA GLU A 12 18.36 -82.50 -18.77
C GLU A 12 16.95 -82.89 -18.27
N GLU A 13 16.88 -83.94 -17.42
CA GLU A 13 15.58 -84.41 -16.86
C GLU A 13 15.36 -83.98 -15.38
N SER A 14 16.32 -83.32 -14.72
CA SER A 14 16.15 -82.97 -13.33
C SER A 14 15.47 -81.67 -13.12
N GLN A 15 14.38 -81.70 -12.28
CA GLN A 15 13.60 -80.48 -11.94
C GLN A 15 14.35 -79.55 -10.99
N PHE A 16 15.38 -80.02 -10.33
CA PHE A 16 16.16 -79.28 -9.35
C PHE A 16 17.64 -79.49 -9.51
N CYS A 17 18.44 -78.46 -9.29
CA CYS A 17 19.91 -78.62 -9.30
C CYS A 17 20.37 -79.45 -8.11
N GLY A 18 21.03 -80.56 -8.35
CA GLY A 18 21.55 -81.44 -7.26
C GLY A 18 22.62 -80.81 -6.36
N HIS A 19 23.16 -79.61 -6.74
CA HIS A 19 24.22 -78.96 -5.99
C HIS A 19 23.74 -77.81 -5.13
N CYS A 20 22.72 -77.09 -5.54
CA CYS A 20 22.19 -75.91 -4.80
C CYS A 20 20.69 -75.93 -4.54
N GLY A 21 19.96 -76.97 -4.98
CA GLY A 21 18.54 -77.15 -4.78
C GLY A 21 17.65 -76.13 -5.57
N ALA A 22 18.24 -75.34 -6.44
CA ALA A 22 17.46 -74.39 -7.26
C ALA A 22 16.71 -75.14 -8.36
N PRO A 23 15.49 -74.76 -8.74
CA PRO A 23 14.75 -75.37 -9.84
C PRO A 23 15.52 -75.18 -11.16
N ALA A 24 15.64 -76.23 -11.92
CA ALA A 24 16.44 -76.31 -13.14
C ALA A 24 15.77 -75.61 -14.35
N THR A 25 14.44 -75.42 -14.27
CA THR A 25 13.67 -74.70 -15.25
C THR A 25 13.08 -73.45 -14.58
N ALA A 26 13.68 -72.31 -14.83
CA ALA A 26 13.05 -71.03 -14.51
C ALA A 26 11.97 -70.74 -15.58
N GLN A 27 10.82 -71.42 -15.46
CA GLN A 27 9.63 -70.89 -16.13
C GLN A 27 9.25 -69.60 -15.37
N PRO A 28 9.11 -68.48 -16.05
CA PRO A 28 8.57 -67.29 -15.38
C PRO A 28 7.15 -67.64 -14.95
N ASN A 29 6.95 -67.70 -13.63
CA ASN A 29 5.63 -67.90 -13.04
C ASN A 29 4.76 -66.71 -13.45
N PRO A 30 3.67 -66.94 -14.25
CA PRO A 30 2.82 -65.84 -14.72
C PRO A 30 2.14 -65.08 -13.56
N ALA A 31 2.14 -65.65 -12.35
CA ALA A 31 1.58 -65.02 -11.16
C ALA A 31 2.43 -63.83 -10.60
N TYR A 32 3.76 -63.75 -10.96
CA TYR A 32 4.60 -62.63 -10.53
C TYR A 32 4.76 -61.55 -11.62
N ALA A 33 4.23 -61.76 -12.82
CA ALA A 33 4.27 -60.77 -13.90
C ALA A 33 3.17 -59.69 -13.78
N GLN A 34 2.32 -59.73 -12.70
CA GLN A 34 1.20 -58.80 -12.53
C GLN A 34 1.35 -57.80 -11.37
N ALA A 35 2.54 -57.67 -10.82
CA ALA A 35 2.77 -56.72 -9.74
C ALA A 35 3.91 -55.73 -10.02
N ALA A 36 4.10 -55.32 -11.31
CA ALA A 36 4.64 -54.01 -11.55
C ALA A 36 3.48 -53.02 -11.32
N PRO A 37 3.61 -52.00 -10.45
CA PRO A 37 2.63 -50.96 -10.40
C PRO A 37 2.68 -50.29 -11.79
N GLN A 38 1.68 -50.61 -12.62
CA GLN A 38 1.38 -49.75 -13.74
C GLN A 38 1.05 -48.41 -13.10
N SER A 39 1.94 -47.44 -13.21
CA SER A 39 1.60 -46.06 -13.05
C SER A 39 0.59 -45.74 -14.15
N GLU A 40 -0.68 -46.11 -13.92
CA GLU A 40 -1.76 -45.51 -14.65
C GLU A 40 -1.59 -44.00 -14.43
N LEU A 41 -1.21 -43.30 -15.52
CA LEU A 41 -1.36 -41.88 -15.58
C LEU A 41 -2.84 -41.60 -15.28
N GLY A 42 -3.18 -41.46 -14.00
CA GLY A 42 -4.52 -41.19 -13.58
C GLY A 42 -4.97 -39.91 -14.28
N THR A 43 -6.02 -40.02 -15.07
CA THR A 43 -6.55 -38.87 -15.80
C THR A 43 -6.91 -37.79 -14.81
N THR A 44 -6.23 -36.66 -14.90
CA THR A 44 -6.49 -35.48 -14.05
C THR A 44 -7.92 -35.01 -14.31
N SER A 45 -8.70 -34.82 -13.27
CA SER A 45 -10.07 -34.32 -13.42
C SER A 45 -10.02 -32.93 -14.11
N GLY A 46 -10.67 -32.79 -15.27
CA GLY A 46 -10.77 -31.50 -15.97
C GLY A 46 -11.39 -30.40 -15.11
N LYS A 47 -12.26 -30.78 -14.16
CA LYS A 47 -12.87 -29.86 -13.16
C LYS A 47 -11.83 -29.38 -12.12
N ALA A 48 -10.87 -30.23 -11.76
CA ALA A 48 -9.78 -29.84 -10.84
C ALA A 48 -8.81 -28.85 -11.50
N LEU A 49 -8.49 -29.08 -12.78
CA LEU A 49 -7.68 -28.15 -13.57
C LEU A 49 -8.44 -26.82 -13.77
N GLY A 50 -9.73 -26.89 -14.10
CA GLY A 50 -10.59 -25.71 -14.21
C GLY A 50 -10.66 -24.91 -12.91
N SER A 51 -10.79 -25.57 -11.76
CA SER A 51 -10.79 -24.93 -10.43
C SER A 51 -9.46 -24.21 -10.14
N LEU A 52 -8.32 -24.78 -10.50
CA LEU A 52 -7.03 -24.16 -10.32
C LEU A 52 -6.88 -22.89 -11.18
N ILE A 53 -7.21 -23.01 -12.47
CA ILE A 53 -7.11 -21.87 -13.41
C ILE A 53 -8.05 -20.74 -13.00
N THR A 54 -9.32 -21.05 -12.74
CA THR A 54 -10.31 -20.04 -12.30
C THR A 54 -10.00 -19.47 -10.92
N GLY A 55 -9.34 -20.24 -10.04
CA GLY A 55 -8.89 -19.77 -8.73
C GLY A 55 -7.79 -18.72 -8.83
N ILE A 56 -6.82 -18.92 -9.73
CA ILE A 56 -5.74 -17.94 -9.98
C ILE A 56 -6.32 -16.67 -10.62
N PHE A 57 -7.19 -16.80 -11.62
CA PHE A 57 -7.87 -15.67 -12.24
C PHE A 57 -8.90 -15.00 -11.30
N GLY A 58 -9.44 -15.73 -10.34
CA GLY A 58 -10.38 -15.22 -9.34
C GLY A 58 -9.81 -14.18 -8.40
N LEU A 59 -8.48 -14.11 -8.27
CA LEU A 59 -7.79 -13.06 -7.53
C LEU A 59 -7.95 -11.68 -8.21
N VAL A 60 -8.14 -11.66 -9.55
CA VAL A 60 -8.27 -10.44 -10.36
C VAL A 60 -9.71 -10.18 -10.79
N LEU A 61 -10.48 -11.24 -11.06
CA LEU A 61 -11.86 -11.18 -11.57
C LEU A 61 -12.83 -11.82 -10.56
N PHE A 62 -13.53 -10.98 -9.82
CA PHE A 62 -14.51 -11.38 -8.81
C PHE A 62 -15.43 -12.57 -9.17
N PRO A 63 -16.07 -12.63 -10.36
CA PRO A 63 -16.94 -13.76 -10.70
C PRO A 63 -16.19 -15.08 -10.79
N ALA A 64 -14.91 -15.06 -11.17
CA ALA A 64 -14.09 -16.25 -11.30
C ALA A 64 -13.79 -16.92 -9.95
N ALA A 65 -13.70 -16.16 -8.86
CA ALA A 65 -13.52 -16.71 -7.51
C ALA A 65 -14.70 -17.58 -7.07
N ILE A 66 -15.92 -17.14 -7.33
CA ILE A 66 -17.14 -17.91 -7.02
C ILE A 66 -17.17 -19.20 -7.84
N VAL A 67 -16.86 -19.12 -9.14
CA VAL A 67 -16.79 -20.30 -10.02
C VAL A 67 -15.72 -21.28 -9.53
N ALA A 68 -14.55 -20.79 -9.09
CA ALA A 68 -13.48 -21.62 -8.54
C ALA A 68 -13.92 -22.38 -7.29
N ILE A 69 -14.65 -21.74 -6.37
CA ILE A 69 -15.20 -22.39 -5.17
C ILE A 69 -16.19 -23.49 -5.55
N VAL A 70 -17.15 -23.20 -6.44
CA VAL A 70 -18.15 -24.17 -6.88
C VAL A 70 -17.48 -25.36 -7.57
N LEU A 71 -16.60 -25.11 -8.53
CA LEU A 71 -15.88 -26.18 -9.24
C LEU A 71 -14.96 -26.97 -8.30
N GLY A 72 -14.31 -26.32 -7.34
CA GLY A 72 -13.48 -26.97 -6.34
C GLY A 72 -14.27 -27.94 -5.45
N HIS A 73 -15.45 -27.56 -4.99
CA HIS A 73 -16.33 -28.44 -4.21
C HIS A 73 -16.86 -29.61 -5.03
N ILE A 74 -17.33 -29.35 -6.26
CA ILE A 74 -17.82 -30.39 -7.16
C ILE A 74 -16.70 -31.41 -7.47
N SER A 75 -15.52 -30.93 -7.82
CA SER A 75 -14.35 -31.76 -8.12
C SER A 75 -13.94 -32.64 -6.92
N ARG A 76 -13.90 -32.08 -5.71
CA ARG A 76 -13.58 -32.83 -4.49
C ARG A 76 -14.60 -33.92 -4.20
N THR A 77 -15.88 -33.64 -4.36
CA THR A 77 -16.94 -34.66 -4.13
C THR A 77 -16.88 -35.77 -5.16
N GLU A 78 -16.59 -35.46 -6.43
CA GLU A 78 -16.47 -36.46 -7.50
C GLU A 78 -15.22 -37.35 -7.32
N ILE A 79 -14.05 -36.77 -6.97
CA ILE A 79 -12.86 -37.52 -6.68
C ILE A 79 -13.06 -38.49 -5.51
N ARG A 80 -13.75 -38.02 -4.45
CA ARG A 80 -14.07 -38.88 -3.28
C ARG A 80 -15.00 -40.01 -3.59
N LYS A 81 -16.02 -39.79 -4.44
CA LYS A 81 -16.99 -40.83 -4.84
C LYS A 81 -16.35 -41.91 -5.72
N ARG A 82 -15.33 -41.57 -6.50
CA ARG A 82 -14.65 -42.51 -7.43
C ARG A 82 -13.48 -43.27 -6.81
N GLY A 83 -13.33 -43.26 -5.47
CA GLY A 83 -12.42 -44.12 -4.72
C GLY A 83 -10.94 -44.04 -5.13
N GLY A 84 -10.41 -42.86 -5.47
CA GLY A 84 -9.01 -42.66 -5.77
C GLY A 84 -8.59 -42.93 -7.23
N ARG A 85 -9.52 -43.29 -8.11
CA ARG A 85 -9.22 -43.46 -9.55
C ARG A 85 -8.99 -42.15 -10.30
N LEU A 86 -9.40 -41.03 -9.73
CA LEU A 86 -9.16 -39.70 -10.30
C LEU A 86 -8.08 -38.98 -9.47
N HIS A 87 -7.03 -38.54 -10.15
CA HIS A 87 -5.98 -37.70 -9.58
C HIS A 87 -6.36 -36.22 -9.69
N GLY A 88 -5.86 -35.37 -8.78
CA GLY A 88 -6.12 -33.92 -8.80
C GLY A 88 -6.77 -33.36 -7.55
N ALA A 89 -6.86 -34.12 -6.46
CA ALA A 89 -7.39 -33.65 -5.17
C ALA A 89 -6.64 -32.42 -4.64
N GLY A 90 -5.31 -32.37 -4.83
CA GLY A 90 -4.48 -31.20 -4.48
C GLY A 90 -4.84 -29.96 -5.31
N MET A 91 -4.99 -30.11 -6.65
CA MET A 91 -5.36 -28.99 -7.53
C MET A 91 -6.76 -28.45 -7.19
N ALA A 92 -7.74 -29.34 -6.88
CA ALA A 92 -9.06 -28.91 -6.44
C ALA A 92 -9.02 -28.18 -5.09
N LEU A 93 -8.17 -28.61 -4.15
CA LEU A 93 -7.97 -27.95 -2.88
C LEU A 93 -7.33 -26.57 -3.05
N THR A 94 -6.29 -26.48 -3.87
CA THR A 94 -5.58 -25.23 -4.16
C THR A 94 -6.51 -24.20 -4.81
N GLY A 95 -7.30 -24.62 -5.82
CA GLY A 95 -8.32 -23.74 -6.44
C GLY A 95 -9.38 -23.26 -5.46
N LEU A 96 -9.81 -24.13 -4.53
CA LEU A 96 -10.78 -23.78 -3.49
C LEU A 96 -10.19 -22.77 -2.49
N VAL A 97 -8.95 -22.95 -2.06
CA VAL A 97 -8.26 -22.03 -1.15
C VAL A 97 -8.13 -20.65 -1.80
N PHE A 98 -7.64 -20.57 -3.05
CA PHE A 98 -7.55 -19.29 -3.77
C PHE A 98 -8.93 -18.66 -4.01
N GLY A 99 -9.96 -19.47 -4.28
CA GLY A 99 -11.33 -18.98 -4.39
C GLY A 99 -11.84 -18.32 -3.10
N TYR A 100 -11.64 -18.94 -1.94
CA TYR A 100 -12.02 -18.35 -0.65
C TYR A 100 -11.20 -17.11 -0.30
N ILE A 101 -9.88 -17.13 -0.57
CA ILE A 101 -9.04 -15.95 -0.41
C ILE A 101 -9.57 -14.80 -1.28
N GLY A 102 -9.85 -15.05 -2.56
CA GLY A 102 -10.41 -14.04 -3.47
C GLY A 102 -11.71 -13.44 -2.95
N VAL A 103 -12.65 -14.26 -2.48
CA VAL A 103 -13.92 -13.79 -1.91
C VAL A 103 -13.71 -13.01 -0.61
N ALA A 104 -12.79 -13.43 0.26
CA ALA A 104 -12.50 -12.74 1.51
C ALA A 104 -11.84 -11.34 1.30
N PHE A 105 -11.13 -11.16 0.20
CA PHE A 105 -10.53 -9.84 -0.14
C PHE A 105 -11.56 -8.80 -0.59
N ILE A 106 -12.75 -9.20 -1.07
CA ILE A 106 -13.74 -8.27 -1.61
C ILE A 106 -14.22 -7.24 -0.59
N PRO A 107 -14.68 -7.60 0.61
CA PRO A 107 -15.10 -6.61 1.58
C PRO A 107 -13.97 -5.66 1.96
N ILE A 108 -12.72 -6.15 2.00
CA ILE A 108 -11.54 -5.32 2.27
C ILE A 108 -11.34 -4.30 1.15
N LEU A 109 -11.44 -4.72 -0.12
CA LEU A 109 -11.30 -3.81 -1.27
C LEU A 109 -12.43 -2.78 -1.34
N ILE A 110 -13.67 -3.16 -1.00
CA ILE A 110 -14.80 -2.23 -0.95
C ILE A 110 -14.57 -1.19 0.16
N ILE A 111 -14.17 -1.64 1.36
CA ILE A 111 -13.86 -0.73 2.46
C ILE A 111 -12.71 0.21 2.08
N ALA A 112 -11.64 -0.31 1.48
CA ALA A 112 -10.51 0.49 1.04
C ALA A 112 -10.90 1.52 -0.03
N ALA A 113 -11.73 1.13 -1.01
CA ALA A 113 -12.22 2.01 -2.07
C ALA A 113 -13.03 3.20 -1.53
N ILE A 114 -13.73 3.01 -0.41
CA ILE A 114 -14.50 4.08 0.25
C ILE A 114 -13.61 4.85 1.24
N ALA A 115 -12.77 4.14 2.00
CA ALA A 115 -12.00 4.73 3.08
C ALA A 115 -10.84 5.59 2.58
N ILE A 116 -10.12 5.16 1.52
CA ILE A 116 -8.94 5.89 1.01
C ILE A 116 -9.31 7.32 0.55
N PRO A 117 -10.31 7.54 -0.33
CA PRO A 117 -10.66 8.90 -0.75
C PRO A 117 -11.23 9.74 0.40
N ASN A 118 -11.97 9.15 1.34
CA ASN A 118 -12.48 9.86 2.50
C ASN A 118 -11.36 10.29 3.45
N LEU A 119 -10.37 9.42 3.70
CA LEU A 119 -9.20 9.74 4.50
C LEU A 119 -8.38 10.87 3.86
N LEU A 120 -8.20 10.84 2.53
CA LEU A 120 -7.49 11.91 1.82
C LEU A 120 -8.21 13.25 1.98
N ARG A 121 -9.54 13.29 1.82
CA ARG A 121 -10.35 14.51 2.02
C ARG A 121 -10.26 15.03 3.46
N ALA A 122 -10.35 14.12 4.43
CA ALA A 122 -10.20 14.49 5.84
C ALA A 122 -8.81 15.07 6.14
N ARG A 123 -7.75 14.47 5.57
CA ARG A 123 -6.38 14.97 5.69
C ARG A 123 -6.22 16.35 5.06
N ILE A 124 -6.75 16.57 3.86
CA ILE A 124 -6.75 17.89 3.20
C ILE A 124 -7.45 18.93 4.08
N ALA A 125 -8.66 18.64 4.58
CA ALA A 125 -9.40 19.54 5.44
C ALA A 125 -8.65 19.87 6.74
N ALA A 126 -8.01 18.89 7.37
CA ALA A 126 -7.20 19.09 8.56
C ALA A 126 -5.97 19.97 8.29
N ASN A 127 -5.28 19.76 7.16
CA ASN A 127 -4.14 20.57 6.75
C ASN A 127 -4.57 22.03 6.46
N GLU A 128 -5.70 22.23 5.79
CA GLU A 128 -6.24 23.55 5.51
C GLU A 128 -6.63 24.28 6.79
N ALA A 129 -7.28 23.60 7.73
CA ALA A 129 -7.59 24.17 9.05
C ALA A 129 -6.32 24.54 9.84
N SER A 130 -5.30 23.67 9.78
CA SER A 130 -3.99 23.97 10.39
C SER A 130 -3.30 25.17 9.73
N ALA A 131 -3.43 25.33 8.40
CA ALA A 131 -2.87 26.47 7.68
C ALA A 131 -3.56 27.80 8.11
N VAL A 132 -4.87 27.80 8.24
CA VAL A 132 -5.63 28.95 8.73
C VAL A 132 -5.23 29.32 10.17
N GLY A 133 -5.13 28.31 11.07
CA GLY A 133 -4.65 28.53 12.44
C GLY A 133 -3.24 29.10 12.47
N SER A 134 -2.34 28.58 11.63
CA SER A 134 -0.96 29.09 11.53
C SER A 134 -0.89 30.52 10.99
N LEU A 135 -1.77 30.90 10.06
CA LEU A 135 -1.86 32.30 9.62
C LEU A 135 -2.33 33.23 10.73
N HIS A 136 -3.27 32.77 11.55
CA HIS A 136 -3.70 33.52 12.72
C HIS A 136 -2.57 33.71 13.75
N ASP A 137 -1.80 32.64 14.01
CA ASP A 137 -0.62 32.72 14.90
C ASP A 137 0.45 33.67 14.34
N LEU A 138 0.67 33.64 13.01
CA LEU A 138 1.61 34.54 12.33
C LEU A 138 1.16 36.02 12.44
N ASN A 139 -0.13 36.32 12.27
CA ASN A 139 -0.65 37.70 12.46
C ASN A 139 -0.40 38.19 13.86
N ILE A 140 -0.67 37.37 14.90
CA ILE A 140 -0.39 37.71 16.29
C ILE A 140 1.12 37.92 16.52
N ALA A 141 1.93 37.04 15.96
CA ALA A 141 3.39 37.13 16.06
C ALA A 141 3.93 38.42 15.43
N GLU A 142 3.44 38.81 14.24
CA GLU A 142 3.83 40.06 13.59
C GLU A 142 3.49 41.29 14.40
N ILE A 143 2.26 41.36 14.97
CA ILE A 143 1.85 42.45 15.85
C ILE A 143 2.75 42.51 17.11
N SER A 144 3.04 41.36 17.72
CA SER A 144 3.90 41.27 18.88
C SER A 144 5.34 41.67 18.56
N TYR A 145 5.86 41.25 17.39
CA TYR A 145 7.18 41.58 16.90
C TYR A 145 7.31 43.09 16.67
N ALA A 146 6.39 43.71 15.91
CA ALA A 146 6.37 45.14 15.62
C ALA A 146 6.27 45.99 16.88
N SER A 147 5.49 45.56 17.89
CA SER A 147 5.38 46.27 19.17
C SER A 147 6.66 46.19 20.02
N THR A 148 7.40 45.10 19.93
CA THR A 148 8.65 44.88 20.67
C THR A 148 9.84 45.55 20.00
N TYR A 149 9.93 45.41 18.67
CA TYR A 149 11.04 45.92 17.83
C TYR A 149 10.55 47.09 16.96
N MET A 150 10.08 48.17 17.59
CA MET A 150 9.48 49.32 16.92
C MET A 150 10.39 49.99 15.85
N LYS A 151 11.70 49.78 15.93
CA LYS A 151 12.67 50.32 14.93
C LYS A 151 12.70 49.48 13.65
N VAL A 152 12.35 48.21 13.75
CA VAL A 152 12.36 47.27 12.64
C VAL A 152 11.00 47.22 11.97
N GLY A 153 9.91 47.35 12.73
CA GLY A 153 8.56 47.22 12.27
C GLY A 153 8.16 45.75 12.11
N SER A 154 7.65 45.33 10.95
CA SER A 154 7.34 43.93 10.66
C SER A 154 8.57 43.08 10.53
N ALA A 155 8.46 41.79 10.85
CA ALA A 155 9.59 40.83 10.78
C ALA A 155 10.14 40.72 9.36
N PRO A 156 11.49 40.65 9.19
CA PRO A 156 12.08 40.54 7.86
C PRO A 156 11.88 39.18 7.20
N ALA A 157 11.64 38.15 7.98
CA ALA A 157 11.38 36.78 7.52
C ALA A 157 10.69 35.95 8.61
N LEU A 158 10.03 34.86 8.23
CA LEU A 158 9.42 33.91 9.18
C LEU A 158 10.44 33.38 10.21
N ALA A 159 11.70 33.22 9.80
CA ALA A 159 12.77 32.76 10.69
C ALA A 159 13.02 33.74 11.85
N ALA A 160 12.81 35.05 11.65
CA ALA A 160 13.00 36.06 12.68
C ALA A 160 11.88 35.99 13.75
N LEU A 161 10.67 35.61 13.36
CA LEU A 161 9.57 35.36 14.31
C LEU A 161 9.80 34.11 15.16
N GLY A 162 10.53 33.11 14.62
CA GLY A 162 10.89 31.90 15.35
C GLY A 162 12.21 32.06 16.12
N GLY A 163 12.94 30.97 16.18
CA GLY A 163 14.31 30.96 16.70
C GLY A 163 14.67 29.66 17.41
N SER A 164 15.96 29.36 17.41
CA SER A 164 16.52 28.24 18.16
C SER A 164 17.14 28.68 19.49
N LYS A 165 17.35 29.99 19.68
CA LYS A 165 17.94 30.60 20.87
C LYS A 165 16.95 31.63 21.43
N CYS A 166 16.14 31.19 22.36
CA CYS A 166 15.07 32.01 22.95
C CYS A 166 15.45 32.66 24.30
N ALA A 167 16.72 32.70 24.63
CA ALA A 167 17.16 33.31 25.88
C ALA A 167 18.51 34.04 25.73
N PRO A 168 18.55 35.36 25.60
CA PRO A 168 17.42 36.27 25.41
C PRO A 168 16.91 36.29 23.96
N PRO A 169 15.63 36.56 23.71
CA PRO A 169 15.10 36.80 22.36
C PRO A 169 15.66 38.11 21.77
N ASP A 170 15.91 38.14 20.47
CA ASP A 170 16.37 39.32 19.75
C ASP A 170 15.60 39.52 18.43
N GLU A 171 15.93 40.55 17.67
CA GLU A 171 15.30 40.89 16.40
C GLU A 171 15.44 39.80 15.33
N SER A 172 16.45 38.95 15.42
CA SER A 172 16.68 37.82 14.49
C SER A 172 16.06 36.51 14.95
N SER A 173 15.63 36.45 16.22
CA SER A 173 15.14 35.25 16.89
C SER A 173 14.18 35.64 18.02
N ALA A 174 12.98 36.09 17.64
CA ALA A 174 11.98 36.59 18.57
C ALA A 174 11.21 35.50 19.35
N CYS A 175 11.29 34.26 18.89
CA CYS A 175 10.67 33.09 19.52
C CYS A 175 9.16 33.19 19.76
N LEU A 176 8.47 33.81 18.83
CA LEU A 176 7.01 34.02 18.87
C LEU A 176 6.24 32.89 18.20
N ILE A 177 6.91 32.11 17.33
CA ILE A 177 6.28 30.98 16.61
C ILE A 177 7.13 29.71 16.74
N ASP A 178 6.51 28.56 16.49
CA ASP A 178 7.19 27.27 16.52
C ASP A 178 8.21 27.10 15.37
N ALA A 179 9.18 26.20 15.57
CA ALA A 179 10.28 25.97 14.62
C ALA A 179 9.80 25.46 13.26
N GLN A 180 8.70 24.72 13.18
CA GLN A 180 8.17 24.26 11.91
C GLN A 180 7.61 25.43 11.11
N LEU A 181 6.85 26.30 11.72
CA LEU A 181 6.29 27.48 11.08
C LEU A 181 7.39 28.46 10.68
N ALA A 182 8.41 28.64 11.53
CA ALA A 182 9.60 29.45 11.24
C ALA A 182 10.39 28.92 10.04
N SER A 183 10.39 27.59 9.77
CA SER A 183 11.00 26.99 8.58
C SER A 183 10.21 27.26 7.29
N GLY A 184 9.02 27.83 7.39
CA GLY A 184 8.10 28.07 6.27
C GLY A 184 7.32 26.86 5.79
N GLN A 185 7.30 25.74 6.56
CA GLN A 185 6.54 24.58 6.17
C GLN A 185 5.88 23.91 7.39
N LYS A 186 4.56 23.76 7.36
CA LYS A 186 3.79 23.09 8.42
C LYS A 186 2.55 22.43 7.82
N SER A 187 2.24 21.21 8.27
CA SER A 187 1.01 20.49 7.91
C SER A 187 0.73 20.42 6.40
N GLY A 188 1.80 20.22 5.57
CA GLY A 188 1.64 20.10 4.12
C GLY A 188 1.40 21.43 3.38
N TYR A 189 1.55 22.55 4.08
CA TYR A 189 1.50 23.90 3.53
C TYR A 189 2.87 24.57 3.57
N ARG A 190 3.12 25.44 2.60
CA ARG A 190 4.23 26.39 2.58
C ARG A 190 3.72 27.75 2.98
N PHE A 191 4.46 28.39 3.86
CA PHE A 191 4.20 29.74 4.36
C PHE A 191 5.30 30.66 3.87
N GLU A 192 4.93 31.84 3.37
CA GLU A 192 5.85 32.87 2.96
C GLU A 192 5.40 34.20 3.56
N LEU A 193 6.35 34.87 4.20
CA LEU A 193 6.20 36.24 4.62
C LEU A 193 6.74 37.14 3.50
N ARG A 194 5.91 38.06 3.02
CA ARG A 194 6.26 39.01 1.97
C ARG A 194 6.18 40.42 2.56
N ASN A 195 7.32 41.03 2.72
CA ASN A 195 7.36 42.42 3.18
C ASN A 195 7.07 43.35 2.01
N ARG A 196 6.13 44.24 2.18
CA ARG A 196 5.85 45.28 1.21
C ARG A 196 6.54 46.57 1.59
N ILE A 197 7.51 46.96 0.71
CA ILE A 197 7.98 48.31 0.38
C ILE A 197 8.47 49.15 1.54
N HIS A 198 9.77 49.39 1.55
CA HIS A 198 10.33 50.55 2.22
C HIS A 198 9.64 51.80 1.74
N SER A 199 8.90 52.44 2.63
CA SER A 199 8.45 53.82 2.40
C SER A 199 9.72 54.68 2.32
N GLN A 200 9.86 55.42 1.23
CA GLN A 200 10.99 56.36 1.05
C GLN A 200 11.08 57.48 2.11
N THR A 201 10.20 57.46 3.08
CA THR A 201 10.10 58.47 4.17
C THR A 201 10.74 58.01 5.49
N GLY A 202 11.50 56.89 5.48
CA GLY A 202 12.29 56.49 6.66
C GLY A 202 11.53 55.90 7.84
N MET A 203 10.18 55.78 7.75
CA MET A 203 9.39 54.92 8.61
C MET A 203 9.33 53.55 7.94
N GLU A 204 9.97 52.55 8.55
CA GLU A 204 9.84 51.17 8.11
C GLU A 204 8.37 50.78 8.12
N SER A 205 7.95 50.11 7.07
CA SER A 205 6.56 49.80 6.78
C SER A 205 6.05 48.75 7.76
N ASP A 206 5.03 49.07 8.54
CA ASP A 206 4.27 48.10 9.35
C ASP A 206 3.44 47.13 8.48
N LYS A 207 3.59 47.22 7.16
CA LYS A 207 2.80 46.41 6.21
C LYS A 207 3.52 45.12 5.84
N TYR A 208 2.86 44.02 6.12
CA TYR A 208 3.29 42.69 5.76
C TYR A 208 2.18 41.97 4.99
N GLN A 209 2.57 40.93 4.28
CA GLN A 209 1.66 39.99 3.66
C GLN A 209 2.17 38.57 3.94
N ILE A 210 1.24 37.70 4.32
CA ILE A 210 1.52 36.30 4.57
C ILE A 210 0.70 35.49 3.59
N VAL A 211 1.32 34.50 2.94
CA VAL A 211 0.63 33.55 2.08
C VAL A 211 0.91 32.14 2.54
N ALA A 212 -0.10 31.30 2.48
CA ALA A 212 -0.03 29.88 2.76
C ALA A 212 -0.63 29.10 1.58
N TYR A 213 0.13 28.21 0.98
CA TYR A 213 -0.32 27.42 -0.15
C TYR A 213 0.14 25.96 -0.04
N PRO A 214 -0.64 25.00 -0.62
CA PRO A 214 -0.33 23.59 -0.45
C PRO A 214 0.97 23.21 -1.15
N LEU A 215 1.81 22.39 -0.50
CA LEU A 215 3.04 21.85 -1.09
C LEU A 215 2.74 20.97 -2.31
N VAL A 216 1.67 20.16 -2.23
CA VAL A 216 1.19 19.33 -3.33
C VAL A 216 -0.31 19.49 -3.44
N ARG A 217 -0.75 20.17 -4.50
CA ARG A 217 -2.16 20.43 -4.74
C ARG A 217 -2.95 19.11 -4.85
N ASN A 218 -4.17 19.09 -4.29
CA ASN A 218 -5.07 17.93 -4.20
C ASN A 218 -4.54 16.75 -3.36
N GLN A 219 -3.40 16.91 -2.66
CA GLN A 219 -2.87 15.90 -1.73
C GLN A 219 -2.68 16.49 -0.33
N SER A 220 -1.97 17.60 -0.22
CA SER A 220 -1.77 18.29 1.05
C SER A 220 -2.82 19.36 1.33
N GLY A 221 -3.42 19.94 0.29
CA GLY A 221 -4.45 20.94 0.32
C GLY A 221 -4.98 21.26 -1.07
N VAL A 222 -6.01 22.06 -1.17
CA VAL A 222 -6.59 22.55 -2.43
C VAL A 222 -6.50 24.08 -2.50
N ARG A 223 -6.86 24.76 -1.40
CA ARG A 223 -7.00 26.20 -1.31
C ARG A 223 -5.70 26.85 -0.88
N ALA A 224 -5.44 28.09 -1.34
CA ALA A 224 -4.46 28.96 -0.75
C ALA A 224 -5.14 29.94 0.21
N PHE A 225 -4.39 30.36 1.21
CA PHE A 225 -4.83 31.32 2.22
C PHE A 225 -3.82 32.47 2.27
N CYS A 226 -4.30 33.65 2.56
CA CYS A 226 -3.45 34.81 2.70
C CYS A 226 -4.00 35.78 3.75
N SER A 227 -3.12 36.58 4.30
CA SER A 227 -3.45 37.65 5.23
C SER A 227 -2.52 38.81 5.02
N ASP A 228 -2.91 39.96 5.55
CA ASP A 228 -2.14 41.18 5.55
C ASP A 228 -2.22 41.86 6.92
N GLU A 229 -1.71 43.09 7.03
CA GLU A 229 -1.71 43.90 8.26
C GLU A 229 -3.09 44.12 8.86
N THR A 230 -4.17 43.89 8.13
CA THR A 230 -5.53 43.95 8.65
C THR A 230 -5.91 42.76 9.51
N GLY A 231 -5.11 41.69 9.48
CA GLY A 231 -5.39 40.43 10.17
C GLY A 231 -6.52 39.60 9.56
N VAL A 232 -7.11 40.05 8.45
CA VAL A 232 -8.21 39.34 7.79
C VAL A 232 -7.62 38.22 6.92
N ILE A 233 -8.02 36.99 7.22
CA ILE A 233 -7.62 35.83 6.42
C ILE A 233 -8.54 35.72 5.20
N LYS A 234 -7.95 35.69 4.03
CA LYS A 234 -8.61 35.51 2.74
C LYS A 234 -8.29 34.13 2.18
N VAL A 235 -9.14 33.63 1.29
CA VAL A 235 -8.98 32.32 0.64
C VAL A 235 -9.05 32.43 -0.86
N ASP A 236 -8.20 31.72 -1.55
CA ASP A 236 -8.28 31.44 -2.99
C ASP A 236 -8.56 29.95 -3.24
N ALA A 237 -9.66 29.65 -3.93
CA ALA A 237 -10.10 28.29 -4.22
C ALA A 237 -9.17 27.55 -5.22
N LYS A 238 -8.38 28.29 -5.99
CA LYS A 238 -7.46 27.72 -6.98
C LYS A 238 -6.11 27.29 -6.38
N GLY A 239 -5.84 27.69 -5.14
CA GLY A 239 -4.59 27.39 -4.45
C GLY A 239 -3.40 28.21 -4.95
N LEU A 240 -3.64 29.40 -5.50
CA LEU A 240 -2.62 30.29 -6.02
C LEU A 240 -2.37 31.44 -5.02
N PRO A 241 -1.15 31.60 -4.51
CA PRO A 241 -0.85 32.59 -3.47
C PRO A 241 -1.03 34.04 -3.97
N ASP A 242 -0.67 34.33 -5.22
CA ASP A 242 -0.76 35.68 -5.78
C ASP A 242 -2.22 36.08 -6.08
N ASP A 243 -3.04 35.13 -6.56
CA ASP A 243 -4.48 35.33 -6.71
C ASP A 243 -5.18 35.57 -5.37
N CYS A 244 -4.74 34.89 -4.31
CA CYS A 244 -5.26 35.09 -2.97
C CYS A 244 -5.06 36.54 -2.49
N LEU A 245 -3.86 37.10 -2.66
CA LEU A 245 -3.55 38.48 -2.28
C LEU A 245 -4.34 39.50 -3.09
N ALA A 246 -4.54 39.24 -4.39
CA ALA A 246 -5.21 40.16 -5.29
C ALA A 246 -6.73 40.09 -5.22
N ASN A 247 -7.29 38.87 -5.19
CA ASN A 247 -8.72 38.60 -5.40
C ASN A 247 -9.31 37.63 -4.35
N GLY A 248 -8.57 37.31 -3.28
CA GLY A 248 -9.03 36.38 -2.25
C GLY A 248 -10.30 36.88 -1.55
N THR A 249 -11.21 35.97 -1.27
CA THR A 249 -12.43 36.26 -0.51
C THR A 249 -12.17 36.08 0.99
N PRO A 250 -12.69 36.97 1.87
CA PRO A 250 -12.57 36.78 3.31
C PRO A 250 -13.11 35.42 3.75
N LEU A 251 -12.37 34.73 4.62
CA LEU A 251 -12.81 33.51 5.24
C LEU A 251 -13.84 33.83 6.31
N GLN A 252 -15.05 33.29 6.16
CA GLN A 252 -16.14 33.47 7.13
C GLN A 252 -16.09 32.40 8.21
#